data_3a5219067f03d99eac0d8df831e4dd46
#
_entry.id   3a5219067f03d99eac0d8df831e4dd46
#
_cell.length_a   1.000
_cell.length_b   1.000
_cell.length_c   1.000
_cell.angle_alpha   90.00
_cell.angle_beta   90.00
_cell.angle_gamma   90.00
#
_symmetry.space_group_name_H-M   'P 1'
#
loop_
_entity.id
_entity.type
_entity.pdbx_description
1 polymer ?
#
loop_
_entity_poly.entity_id
_entity_poly.type
_entity_poly.pdbx_seq_one_letter_code
_entity_poly.pdbx_strand_id
1 'polypeptide(L)'
;IPYSVNNVNVVYDGRNEASGHATGIDFKLYGEFVPNTNSWITLSLMNTKMNLNGYSIPLPTDQRYAINLFYTDYFPGTDKWKLSLSLSYADGLPFSTPHNEYGRSSFRAPAYKRADVGMSYRLVNNTFKEKPNVFKNVWLGIECLNLFGINNVNSYYWITDVSNQQYAVPNYLSGRLLNAKITFEF
;
A
#
# COMPACT_ATOMS: atom_id res chain seq x y z
N ILE A 1 -20.00 12.84 -11.54
CA ILE A 1 -20.16 14.19 -10.96
C ILE A 1 -18.85 14.91 -11.15
N PRO A 2 -18.80 16.02 -11.89
CA PRO A 2 -17.59 16.81 -12.04
C PRO A 2 -17.11 17.29 -10.66
N TYR A 3 -15.81 17.24 -10.44
CA TYR A 3 -15.21 17.74 -9.22
C TYR A 3 -13.98 18.60 -9.57
N SER A 4 -13.70 19.59 -8.76
CA SER A 4 -12.45 20.33 -8.80
C SER A 4 -11.66 20.07 -7.51
N VAL A 5 -10.34 20.03 -7.63
CA VAL A 5 -9.46 19.90 -6.46
C VAL A 5 -8.86 21.27 -6.19
N ASN A 6 -9.26 21.88 -5.10
CA ASN A 6 -8.75 23.17 -4.65
C ASN A 6 -7.83 22.94 -3.45
N ASN A 7 -6.51 22.98 -3.68
CA ASN A 7 -5.47 22.69 -2.70
C ASN A 7 -5.61 21.32 -1.99
N VAL A 8 -6.52 21.20 -1.05
CA VAL A 8 -6.74 19.98 -0.23
C VAL A 8 -8.19 19.51 -0.32
N ASN A 9 -9.10 20.35 -0.82
CA ASN A 9 -10.52 20.05 -0.86
C ASN A 9 -10.97 19.63 -2.26
N VAL A 10 -11.72 18.53 -2.32
CA VAL A 10 -12.46 18.11 -3.51
C VAL A 10 -13.82 18.83 -3.49
N VAL A 11 -14.03 19.73 -4.43
CA VAL A 11 -15.30 20.43 -4.60
C VAL A 11 -16.09 19.75 -5.71
N TYR A 12 -17.28 19.25 -5.37
CA TYR A 12 -18.21 18.66 -6.33
C TYR A 12 -19.14 19.72 -6.89
N ASP A 13 -19.24 19.82 -8.21
CA ASP A 13 -20.12 20.77 -8.91
C ASP A 13 -21.61 20.42 -8.76
N GLY A 14 -21.93 19.21 -8.35
CA GLY A 14 -23.32 18.74 -8.17
C GLY A 14 -24.07 18.44 -9.48
N ARG A 15 -23.45 18.69 -10.64
CA ARG A 15 -24.05 18.34 -11.94
C ARG A 15 -23.79 16.90 -12.27
N ASN A 16 -24.81 16.22 -12.79
CA ASN A 16 -24.72 14.80 -13.17
C ASN A 16 -24.41 14.65 -14.67
N GLU A 17 -23.28 15.23 -15.11
CA GLU A 17 -22.87 15.31 -16.52
C GLU A 17 -21.78 14.30 -16.90
N ALA A 18 -21.30 13.52 -15.93
CA ALA A 18 -20.23 12.55 -16.14
C ALA A 18 -20.74 11.12 -16.00
N SER A 19 -20.27 10.24 -16.86
CA SER A 19 -20.39 8.79 -16.72
C SER A 19 -19.02 8.18 -16.43
N GLY A 20 -18.97 7.04 -15.73
CA GLY A 20 -17.70 6.39 -15.44
C GLY A 20 -17.86 4.88 -15.42
N HIS A 21 -16.73 4.20 -15.60
CA HIS A 21 -16.66 2.76 -15.47
C HIS A 21 -15.38 2.36 -14.74
N ALA A 22 -15.45 1.27 -14.00
CA ALA A 22 -14.33 0.59 -13.40
C ALA A 22 -14.37 -0.86 -13.85
N THR A 23 -13.25 -1.35 -14.39
CA THR A 23 -13.09 -2.74 -14.82
C THR A 23 -11.77 -3.26 -14.30
N GLY A 24 -11.71 -4.53 -13.91
CA GLY A 24 -10.47 -5.09 -13.43
C GLY A 24 -10.55 -6.59 -13.23
N ILE A 25 -9.40 -7.17 -12.94
CA ILE A 25 -9.22 -8.58 -12.59
C ILE A 25 -8.31 -8.64 -11.37
N ASP A 26 -8.77 -9.36 -10.36
CA ASP A 26 -7.99 -9.65 -9.16
C ASP A 26 -7.65 -11.14 -9.16
N PHE A 27 -6.37 -11.44 -8.96
CA PHE A 27 -5.86 -12.76 -8.73
C PHE A 27 -5.27 -12.85 -7.33
N LYS A 28 -5.65 -13.87 -6.57
CA LYS A 28 -5.10 -14.13 -5.25
C LYS A 28 -4.74 -15.61 -5.12
N LEU A 29 -3.48 -15.87 -4.81
CA LEU A 29 -2.99 -17.17 -4.36
C LEU A 29 -2.72 -17.06 -2.86
N TYR A 30 -3.36 -17.93 -2.09
CA TYR A 30 -3.23 -17.98 -0.64
C TYR A 30 -3.07 -19.43 -0.22
N GLY A 31 -2.20 -19.67 0.74
CA GLY A 31 -2.03 -21.01 1.26
C GLY A 31 -0.97 -21.10 2.36
N GLU A 32 -0.90 -22.27 2.93
CA GLU A 32 0.11 -22.69 3.89
C GLU A 32 1.23 -23.38 3.10
N PHE A 33 2.14 -22.59 2.53
CA PHE A 33 3.29 -23.13 1.78
C PHE A 33 4.35 -23.74 2.69
N VAL A 34 4.35 -23.31 3.95
CA VAL A 34 5.17 -23.86 5.02
C VAL A 34 4.25 -24.18 6.19
N PRO A 35 4.34 -25.36 6.83
CA PRO A 35 3.46 -25.76 7.91
C PRO A 35 3.35 -24.69 9.03
N ASN A 36 2.12 -24.40 9.44
CA ASN A 36 1.77 -23.37 10.44
C ASN A 36 2.14 -21.92 10.05
N THR A 37 2.29 -21.63 8.75
CA THR A 37 2.49 -20.25 8.26
C THR A 37 1.58 -19.98 7.09
N ASN A 38 1.01 -18.76 7.07
CA ASN A 38 0.17 -18.32 5.96
C ASN A 38 0.98 -17.39 5.06
N SER A 39 0.99 -17.69 3.78
CA SER A 39 1.61 -16.85 2.76
C SER A 39 0.62 -16.57 1.64
N TRP A 40 0.75 -15.43 1.00
CA TRP A 40 -0.14 -15.05 -0.09
C TRP A 40 0.54 -14.10 -1.08
N ILE A 41 0.05 -14.15 -2.31
CA ILE A 41 0.36 -13.19 -3.36
C ILE A 41 -0.94 -12.72 -3.99
N THR A 42 -1.03 -11.43 -4.25
CA THR A 42 -2.14 -10.82 -4.99
C THR A 42 -1.61 -10.05 -6.18
N LEU A 43 -2.34 -10.11 -7.28
CA LEU A 43 -2.15 -9.31 -8.47
C LEU A 43 -3.50 -8.69 -8.82
N SER A 44 -3.57 -7.37 -8.85
CA SER A 44 -4.73 -6.61 -9.29
C SER A 44 -4.40 -5.84 -10.56
N LEU A 45 -5.25 -5.95 -11.56
CA LEU A 45 -5.21 -5.16 -12.78
C LEU A 45 -6.52 -4.39 -12.87
N MET A 46 -6.46 -3.07 -12.94
CA MET A 46 -7.64 -2.21 -12.89
C MET A 46 -7.55 -1.07 -13.91
N ASN A 47 -8.69 -0.68 -14.43
CA ASN A 47 -8.84 0.50 -15.29
C ASN A 47 -10.10 1.25 -14.85
N THR A 48 -9.94 2.46 -14.36
CA THR A 48 -11.04 3.27 -13.84
C THR A 48 -11.05 4.64 -14.51
N LYS A 49 -12.07 4.88 -15.32
CA LYS A 49 -12.17 6.08 -16.13
C LYS A 49 -13.51 6.77 -15.96
N MET A 50 -13.49 8.06 -16.10
CA MET A 50 -14.66 8.94 -16.18
C MET A 50 -14.71 9.58 -17.56
N ASN A 51 -15.89 9.61 -18.16
CA ASN A 51 -16.15 10.35 -19.39
C ASN A 51 -16.86 11.67 -19.02
N LEU A 52 -16.24 12.78 -19.36
CA LEU A 52 -16.76 14.12 -19.14
C LEU A 52 -16.68 14.88 -20.47
N ASN A 53 -17.82 15.30 -21.00
CA ASN A 53 -17.91 16.04 -22.27
C ASN A 53 -17.16 15.39 -23.45
N GLY A 54 -17.19 14.05 -23.53
CA GLY A 54 -16.49 13.27 -24.57
C GLY A 54 -15.01 12.99 -24.29
N TYR A 55 -14.45 13.53 -23.22
CA TYR A 55 -13.07 13.25 -22.81
C TYR A 55 -13.03 12.10 -21.80
N SER A 56 -12.20 11.09 -22.05
CA SER A 56 -11.96 9.98 -21.15
C SER A 56 -10.81 10.33 -20.20
N ILE A 57 -11.11 10.48 -18.91
CA ILE A 57 -10.19 10.95 -17.86
C ILE A 57 -10.01 9.84 -16.83
N PRO A 58 -8.78 9.45 -16.45
CA PRO A 58 -8.56 8.51 -15.34
C PRO A 58 -9.11 9.10 -14.04
N LEU A 59 -9.75 8.27 -13.23
CA LEU A 59 -10.14 8.67 -11.88
C LEU A 59 -8.92 8.75 -10.95
N PRO A 60 -8.94 9.53 -9.87
CA PRO A 60 -7.83 9.60 -8.91
C PRO A 60 -7.48 8.26 -8.28
N THR A 61 -8.39 7.31 -8.32
CA THR A 61 -8.22 5.92 -7.83
C THR A 61 -7.73 4.95 -8.90
N ASP A 62 -7.45 5.42 -10.13
CA ASP A 62 -7.01 4.57 -11.25
C ASP A 62 -5.58 4.07 -11.02
N GLN A 63 -5.45 2.97 -10.30
CA GLN A 63 -4.21 2.25 -10.10
C GLN A 63 -4.20 1.04 -11.03
N ARG A 64 -3.48 1.14 -12.16
CA ARG A 64 -3.58 0.16 -13.26
C ARG A 64 -3.13 -1.25 -12.87
N TYR A 65 -2.18 -1.36 -11.95
CA TYR A 65 -1.72 -2.63 -11.42
C TYR A 65 -1.26 -2.48 -9.96
N ALA A 66 -1.45 -3.54 -9.19
CA ALA A 66 -0.88 -3.69 -7.86
C ALA A 66 -0.50 -5.15 -7.62
N ILE A 67 0.70 -5.36 -7.10
CA ILE A 67 1.24 -6.67 -6.73
C ILE A 67 1.62 -6.61 -5.26
N ASN A 68 1.10 -7.54 -4.46
CA ASN A 68 1.50 -7.69 -3.08
C ASN A 68 1.85 -9.14 -2.81
N LEU A 69 2.95 -9.34 -2.12
CA LEU A 69 3.42 -10.64 -1.64
C LEU A 69 3.60 -10.54 -0.12
N PHE A 70 3.11 -11.53 0.58
CA PHE A 70 3.46 -11.79 1.97
C PHE A 70 3.92 -13.24 2.08
N TYR A 71 5.12 -13.44 2.58
CA TYR A 71 5.73 -14.76 2.76
C TYR A 71 6.24 -14.89 4.19
N THR A 72 5.97 -16.04 4.80
CA THR A 72 6.47 -16.36 6.12
C THR A 72 7.04 -17.76 6.12
N ASP A 73 8.19 -17.94 6.75
CA ASP A 73 8.88 -19.21 6.88
C ASP A 73 9.58 -19.33 8.24
N TYR A 74 9.84 -20.55 8.65
CA TYR A 74 10.71 -20.84 9.77
C TYR A 74 12.17 -20.98 9.30
N PHE A 75 13.09 -20.63 10.17
CA PHE A 75 14.50 -20.82 9.86
C PHE A 75 14.81 -22.33 9.76
N PRO A 76 15.59 -22.78 8.75
CA PRO A 76 15.90 -24.19 8.56
C PRO A 76 16.42 -24.87 9.83
N GLY A 77 15.83 -26.01 10.19
CA GLY A 77 16.22 -26.79 11.36
C GLY A 77 15.71 -26.31 12.72
N THR A 78 14.88 -25.26 12.77
CA THR A 78 14.31 -24.78 14.03
C THR A 78 12.92 -24.17 13.82
N ASP A 79 12.01 -24.42 14.76
CA ASP A 79 10.68 -23.81 14.83
C ASP A 79 10.65 -22.59 15.75
N LYS A 80 11.80 -22.17 16.29
CA LYS A 80 11.92 -21.03 17.20
C LYS A 80 12.07 -19.70 16.48
N TRP A 81 12.64 -19.71 15.29
CA TRP A 81 12.87 -18.51 14.50
C TRP A 81 11.91 -18.47 13.32
N LYS A 82 11.21 -17.39 13.18
CA LYS A 82 10.25 -17.13 12.10
C LYS A 82 10.65 -15.88 11.36
N LEU A 83 10.75 -15.98 10.04
CA LEU A 83 11.03 -14.87 9.14
C LEU A 83 9.77 -14.46 8.41
N SER A 84 9.61 -13.18 8.14
CA SER A 84 8.53 -12.66 7.31
C SER A 84 9.08 -11.66 6.29
N LEU A 85 8.54 -11.73 5.09
CA LEU A 85 8.83 -10.83 3.98
C LEU A 85 7.51 -10.30 3.44
N SER A 86 7.40 -8.99 3.32
CA SER A 86 6.29 -8.34 2.63
C SER A 86 6.83 -7.47 1.51
N LEU A 87 6.33 -7.67 0.30
CA LEU A 87 6.66 -6.86 -0.87
C LEU A 87 5.40 -6.25 -1.43
N SER A 88 5.46 -4.96 -1.74
CA SER A 88 4.38 -4.22 -2.40
C SER A 88 4.94 -3.42 -3.56
N TYR A 89 4.31 -3.58 -4.72
CA TYR A 89 4.60 -2.83 -5.93
C TYR A 89 3.30 -2.44 -6.62
N ALA A 90 3.07 -1.16 -6.81
CA ALA A 90 1.83 -0.69 -7.40
C ALA A 90 2.06 0.52 -8.30
N ASP A 91 1.20 0.70 -9.29
CA ASP A 91 1.24 1.87 -10.17
C ASP A 91 0.99 3.17 -9.39
N GLY A 92 1.60 4.25 -9.85
CA GLY A 92 1.36 5.57 -9.30
C GLY A 92 -0.07 6.04 -9.56
N LEU A 93 -0.68 6.67 -8.57
CA LEU A 93 -2.01 7.25 -8.70
C LEU A 93 -1.97 8.48 -9.60
N PRO A 94 -3.03 8.72 -10.41
CA PRO A 94 -3.16 9.93 -11.18
C PRO A 94 -3.33 11.15 -10.28
N PHE A 95 -2.75 12.27 -10.69
CA PHE A 95 -2.97 13.57 -10.04
C PHE A 95 -3.15 14.68 -11.09
N SER A 96 -3.76 15.77 -10.64
CA SER A 96 -4.13 16.90 -11.49
C SER A 96 -3.31 18.14 -11.12
N THR A 97 -3.05 19.00 -12.10
CA THR A 97 -2.60 20.37 -11.84
C THR A 97 -3.76 21.21 -11.33
N PRO A 98 -3.50 22.21 -10.47
CA PRO A 98 -4.54 23.18 -10.08
C PRO A 98 -5.09 23.93 -11.29
N HIS A 99 -6.35 24.32 -11.21
CA HIS A 99 -7.04 25.18 -12.20
C HIS A 99 -7.10 24.63 -13.64
N ASN A 100 -6.86 23.34 -13.85
CA ASN A 100 -6.96 22.72 -15.16
C ASN A 100 -8.10 21.70 -15.20
N GLU A 101 -9.28 22.12 -15.67
CA GLU A 101 -10.45 21.24 -15.75
C GLU A 101 -10.28 20.12 -16.78
N TYR A 102 -9.60 20.39 -17.89
CA TYR A 102 -9.38 19.41 -18.97
C TYR A 102 -8.14 18.56 -18.78
N GLY A 103 -7.17 19.01 -17.99
CA GLY A 103 -5.95 18.28 -17.65
C GLY A 103 -6.06 17.48 -16.35
N ARG A 104 -7.26 17.09 -15.93
CA ARG A 104 -7.48 16.26 -14.74
C ARG A 104 -6.78 14.94 -14.88
N SER A 105 -6.08 14.53 -13.83
CA SER A 105 -5.38 13.23 -13.77
C SER A 105 -4.40 13.00 -14.94
N SER A 106 -3.83 14.09 -15.51
CA SER A 106 -2.89 14.01 -16.63
C SER A 106 -1.51 13.53 -16.25
N PHE A 107 -1.17 13.58 -14.98
CA PHE A 107 0.10 13.11 -14.44
C PHE A 107 -0.12 11.89 -13.55
N ARG A 108 0.92 11.06 -13.42
CA ARG A 108 0.95 9.96 -12.45
C ARG A 108 2.10 10.15 -11.49
N ALA A 109 1.84 9.85 -10.23
CA ALA A 109 2.89 9.72 -9.22
C ALA A 109 3.84 8.57 -9.60
N PRO A 110 5.08 8.57 -9.13
CA PRO A 110 5.96 7.41 -9.22
C PRO A 110 5.30 6.16 -8.63
N ALA A 111 5.64 5.00 -9.19
CA ALA A 111 5.13 3.72 -8.69
C ALA A 111 5.50 3.53 -7.22
N TYR A 112 4.53 3.08 -6.43
CA TYR A 112 4.72 2.69 -5.04
C TYR A 112 5.56 1.41 -4.96
N LYS A 113 6.59 1.43 -4.10
CA LYS A 113 7.52 0.30 -3.90
C LYS A 113 7.84 0.19 -2.42
N ARG A 114 7.61 -0.97 -1.84
CA ARG A 114 7.94 -1.20 -0.43
C ARG A 114 8.33 -2.65 -0.20
N ALA A 115 9.36 -2.84 0.58
CA ALA A 115 9.77 -4.13 1.12
C ALA A 115 9.90 -4.02 2.63
N ASP A 116 9.25 -4.92 3.35
CA ASP A 116 9.32 -5.04 4.80
C ASP A 116 9.87 -6.43 5.14
N VAL A 117 10.75 -6.48 6.12
CA VAL A 117 11.32 -7.73 6.62
C VAL A 117 11.12 -7.80 8.12
N GLY A 118 10.70 -8.95 8.61
CA GLY A 118 10.53 -9.22 10.03
C GLY A 118 11.19 -10.51 10.45
N MET A 119 11.63 -10.57 11.70
CA MET A 119 12.13 -11.75 12.34
C MET A 119 11.52 -11.87 13.73
N SER A 120 11.06 -13.06 14.08
CA SER A 120 10.47 -13.32 15.39
C SER A 120 11.12 -14.54 16.01
N TYR A 121 11.34 -14.46 17.33
CA TYR A 121 11.89 -15.54 18.13
C TYR A 121 10.87 -16.01 19.16
N ARG A 122 10.65 -17.32 19.27
CA ARG A 122 9.74 -17.92 20.24
C ARG A 122 10.46 -18.13 21.56
N LEU A 123 10.12 -17.31 22.56
CA LEU A 123 10.66 -17.39 23.92
C LEU A 123 10.07 -18.56 24.72
N VAL A 124 8.75 -18.79 24.57
CA VAL A 124 8.01 -19.81 25.31
C VAL A 124 7.25 -20.69 24.32
N ASN A 125 7.35 -21.99 24.53
CA ASN A 125 6.58 -23.00 23.80
C ASN A 125 5.96 -23.98 24.78
N ASN A 126 4.69 -23.80 25.11
CA ASN A 126 3.92 -24.68 25.97
C ASN A 126 2.81 -25.43 25.21
N THR A 127 2.88 -25.45 23.89
CA THR A 127 1.82 -26.02 23.00
C THR A 127 1.54 -27.51 23.33
N PHE A 128 2.54 -28.25 23.77
CA PHE A 128 2.43 -29.69 24.04
C PHE A 128 2.34 -30.04 25.53
N LYS A 129 2.19 -29.05 26.42
CA LYS A 129 2.03 -29.32 27.86
C LYS A 129 0.55 -29.55 28.21
N GLU A 130 0.26 -30.60 28.95
CA GLU A 130 -1.10 -30.95 29.41
C GLU A 130 -1.74 -29.85 30.29
N LYS A 131 -0.91 -29.07 30.99
CA LYS A 131 -1.33 -27.86 31.73
C LYS A 131 -0.46 -26.70 31.25
N PRO A 132 -0.92 -25.92 30.28
CA PRO A 132 -0.20 -24.74 29.86
C PRO A 132 -0.14 -23.74 31.02
N ASN A 133 1.04 -23.16 31.22
CA ASN A 133 1.14 -21.95 32.02
C ASN A 133 0.24 -20.86 31.39
N VAL A 134 0.14 -19.71 32.03
CA VAL A 134 -0.72 -18.57 31.57
C VAL A 134 -0.60 -18.30 30.06
N PHE A 135 0.56 -18.57 29.45
CA PHE A 135 0.79 -18.39 28.02
C PHE A 135 1.09 -19.70 27.32
N LYS A 136 0.49 -19.93 26.17
CA LYS A 136 0.75 -21.02 25.24
C LYS A 136 2.06 -20.79 24.49
N ASN A 137 2.19 -19.62 23.88
CA ASN A 137 3.41 -19.16 23.23
C ASN A 137 3.69 -17.69 23.55
N VAL A 138 4.97 -17.32 23.56
CA VAL A 138 5.42 -15.95 23.64
C VAL A 138 6.44 -15.71 22.54
N TRP A 139 6.18 -14.74 21.68
CA TRP A 139 7.06 -14.36 20.58
C TRP A 139 7.61 -12.96 20.77
N LEU A 140 8.91 -12.80 20.55
CA LEU A 140 9.59 -11.51 20.43
C LEU A 140 9.92 -11.28 18.97
N GLY A 141 9.47 -10.14 18.41
CA GLY A 141 9.66 -9.79 17.01
C GLY A 141 10.34 -8.45 16.81
N ILE A 142 11.13 -8.37 15.76
CA ILE A 142 11.71 -7.13 15.22
C ILE A 142 11.33 -7.05 13.75
N GLU A 143 10.92 -5.87 13.30
CA GLU A 143 10.50 -5.62 11.93
C GLU A 143 11.19 -4.36 11.40
N CYS A 144 11.68 -4.43 10.18
CA CYS A 144 12.17 -3.28 9.43
C CYS A 144 11.17 -2.99 8.30
N LEU A 145 10.43 -1.91 8.46
CA LEU A 145 9.47 -1.45 7.47
C LEU A 145 10.17 -0.52 6.47
N ASN A 146 9.80 -0.62 5.20
CA ASN A 146 10.44 0.11 4.11
C ASN A 146 11.97 -0.07 4.13
N LEU A 147 12.43 -1.32 4.04
CA LEU A 147 13.82 -1.75 4.16
C LEU A 147 14.79 -0.91 3.31
N PHE A 148 14.39 -0.59 2.09
CA PHE A 148 15.22 0.18 1.15
C PHE A 148 15.12 1.69 1.35
N GLY A 149 14.27 2.19 2.26
CA GLY A 149 14.09 3.61 2.52
C GLY A 149 13.54 4.38 1.31
N ILE A 150 12.71 3.74 0.49
CA ILE A 150 12.16 4.36 -0.72
C ILE A 150 11.18 5.47 -0.34
N ASN A 151 11.37 6.65 -0.90
CA ASN A 151 10.48 7.79 -0.72
C ASN A 151 9.25 7.63 -1.62
N ASN A 152 8.24 6.93 -1.12
CA ASN A 152 6.97 6.77 -1.81
C ASN A 152 6.14 8.05 -1.69
N VAL A 153 5.66 8.56 -2.81
CA VAL A 153 4.85 9.77 -2.86
C VAL A 153 3.41 9.43 -2.47
N ASN A 154 2.88 10.15 -1.49
CA ASN A 154 1.48 10.08 -1.08
C ASN A 154 0.61 11.07 -1.85
N SER A 155 1.10 12.32 -2.00
CA SER A 155 0.39 13.42 -2.63
C SER A 155 1.36 14.50 -3.07
N TYR A 156 0.86 15.51 -3.76
CA TYR A 156 1.63 16.70 -4.12
C TYR A 156 0.98 17.94 -3.54
N TYR A 157 1.81 18.85 -3.02
CA TYR A 157 1.43 20.24 -2.73
C TYR A 157 1.86 21.11 -3.89
N TRP A 158 0.99 22.03 -4.29
CA TRP A 158 1.31 23.01 -5.30
C TRP A 158 1.70 24.32 -4.62
N ILE A 159 2.89 24.80 -4.92
CA ILE A 159 3.38 26.09 -4.45
C ILE A 159 3.62 27.00 -5.65
N THR A 160 3.34 28.28 -5.48
CA THR A 160 3.57 29.31 -6.49
C THR A 160 4.72 30.19 -6.02
N ASP A 161 5.72 30.40 -6.85
CA ASP A 161 6.83 31.29 -6.55
C ASP A 161 6.48 32.74 -6.84
N VAL A 162 7.45 33.66 -6.56
CA VAL A 162 7.30 35.09 -6.80
C VAL A 162 7.14 35.46 -8.28
N SER A 163 7.52 34.55 -9.18
CA SER A 163 7.39 34.68 -10.63
C SER A 163 6.06 34.11 -11.15
N ASN A 164 5.14 33.76 -10.25
CA ASN A 164 3.85 33.11 -10.55
C ASN A 164 3.99 31.73 -11.25
N GLN A 165 5.13 31.03 -11.06
CA GLN A 165 5.32 29.68 -11.54
C GLN A 165 4.89 28.66 -10.47
N GLN A 166 4.23 27.61 -10.90
CA GLN A 166 3.72 26.55 -10.01
C GLN A 166 4.66 25.35 -10.01
N TYR A 167 4.96 24.87 -8.81
CA TYR A 167 5.80 23.69 -8.57
C TYR A 167 5.03 22.66 -7.78
N ALA A 168 5.13 21.39 -8.23
CA ALA A 168 4.59 20.24 -7.51
C ALA A 168 5.63 19.75 -6.49
N VAL A 169 5.36 19.94 -5.21
CA VAL A 169 6.21 19.48 -4.12
C VAL A 169 5.66 18.16 -3.59
N PRO A 170 6.43 17.05 -3.69
CA PRO A 170 5.95 15.75 -3.24
C PRO A 170 5.86 15.69 -1.70
N ASN A 171 4.77 15.14 -1.22
CA ASN A 171 4.59 14.72 0.16
C ASN A 171 4.82 13.21 0.23
N TYR A 172 5.83 12.80 1.00
CA TYR A 172 6.24 11.41 1.08
C TYR A 172 5.57 10.68 2.24
N LEU A 173 5.32 9.39 2.04
CA LEU A 173 5.00 8.46 3.11
C LEU A 173 6.21 8.22 4.02
N SER A 174 5.98 7.49 5.13
CA SER A 174 7.02 7.17 6.10
C SER A 174 8.24 6.52 5.45
N GLY A 175 9.43 6.99 5.82
CA GLY A 175 10.69 6.37 5.46
C GLY A 175 10.89 5.02 6.15
N ARG A 176 12.15 4.58 6.28
CA ARG A 176 12.47 3.36 7.02
C ARG A 176 12.08 3.48 8.49
N LEU A 177 11.43 2.44 9.00
CA LEU A 177 11.01 2.38 10.40
C LEU A 177 11.39 1.02 10.99
N LEU A 178 11.98 1.02 12.17
CA LEU A 178 12.21 -0.17 12.97
C LEU A 178 11.11 -0.30 14.01
N ASN A 179 10.53 -1.49 14.11
CA ASN A 179 9.48 -1.83 15.06
C ASN A 179 9.87 -3.06 15.84
N ALA A 180 9.59 -3.06 17.15
CA ALA A 180 9.72 -4.22 18.02
C ALA A 180 8.36 -4.57 18.61
N LYS A 181 8.04 -5.88 18.67
CA LYS A 181 6.77 -6.37 19.20
C LYS A 181 6.94 -7.60 20.07
N ILE A 182 6.05 -7.74 21.03
CA ILE A 182 5.89 -8.96 21.82
C ILE A 182 4.47 -9.45 21.60
N THR A 183 4.33 -10.74 21.26
CA THR A 183 3.02 -11.38 21.06
C THR A 183 2.84 -12.48 22.09
N PHE A 184 1.72 -12.45 22.80
CA PHE A 184 1.31 -13.45 23.77
C PHE A 184 0.14 -14.25 23.20
N GLU A 185 0.28 -15.58 23.15
CA GLU A 185 -0.79 -16.50 22.79
C GLU A 185 -1.24 -17.26 24.04
N PHE A 186 -2.52 -17.25 24.34
CA PHE A 186 -3.15 -17.87 25.51
C PHE A 186 -3.73 -19.24 25.19
#